data_82f975cf7cc73e1feb705fd0682b66f4
#
_entry.id   82f975cf7cc73e1feb705fd0682b66f4
#
_cell.length_a   1.000
_cell.length_b   1.000
_cell.length_c   1.000
_cell.angle_alpha   90.00
_cell.angle_beta   90.00
_cell.angle_gamma   90.00
#
_symmetry.space_group_name_H-M   'P 1'
#
loop_
_entity.id
_entity.type
_entity.pdbx_description
1 polymer ?
#
loop_
_entity_poly.entity_id
_entity_poly.type
_entity_poly.pdbx_seq_one_letter_code
_entity_poly.pdbx_strand_id
1 'polypeptide(L)'
;MQDAIFRLESNTVDVVLKTHPFAEILYWGPHLQHFSPQDALSIARPVANGRLDVDSPVTLMAELGHGLFGSPGIEGHRQGLDGSPVFTTTGVQQQGQTLTVTAEDKQAGLLLTSEL
;
A
#
# COMPACT_ATOMS: atom_id res chain seq x y z
N MET A 1 -17.11 -0.17 -7.34
CA MET A 1 -16.33 0.52 -6.29
C MET A 1 -15.07 1.10 -6.90
N GLN A 2 -14.87 2.37 -6.74
CA GLN A 2 -13.69 3.02 -7.28
C GLN A 2 -12.48 2.71 -6.40
N ASP A 3 -11.41 2.30 -7.04
CA ASP A 3 -10.13 2.23 -6.36
C ASP A 3 -9.71 3.63 -5.94
N ALA A 4 -9.39 3.81 -4.68
CA ALA A 4 -8.96 5.09 -4.16
C ALA A 4 -7.50 5.33 -4.54
N ILE A 5 -7.29 6.17 -5.52
CA ILE A 5 -5.96 6.58 -5.98
C ILE A 5 -5.66 7.96 -5.39
N PHE A 6 -4.53 8.08 -4.72
CA PHE A 6 -4.09 9.32 -4.12
C PHE A 6 -2.72 9.70 -4.67
N ARG A 7 -2.54 10.99 -4.88
CA ARG A 7 -1.29 11.55 -5.37
C ARG A 7 -0.79 12.58 -4.37
N LEU A 8 0.43 12.39 -3.90
CA LEU A 8 1.18 13.39 -3.16
C LEU A 8 2.18 14.00 -4.13
N GLU A 9 2.05 15.28 -4.41
CA GLU A 9 2.90 15.93 -5.41
C GLU A 9 3.70 17.09 -4.84
N SER A 10 4.91 17.24 -5.36
CA SER A 10 5.74 18.40 -5.14
C SER A 10 6.23 18.91 -6.50
N ASN A 11 7.07 19.93 -6.49
CA ASN A 11 7.65 20.44 -7.73
C ASN A 11 8.63 19.46 -8.39
N THR A 12 9.16 18.51 -7.64
CA THR A 12 10.25 17.65 -8.11
C THR A 12 9.93 16.15 -7.98
N VAL A 13 9.09 15.76 -7.03
CA VAL A 13 8.82 14.35 -6.72
C VAL A 13 7.33 14.14 -6.52
N ASP A 14 6.80 13.06 -7.08
CA ASP A 14 5.44 12.60 -6.86
C ASP A 14 5.44 11.20 -6.28
N VAL A 15 4.44 10.92 -5.44
CA VAL A 15 4.11 9.58 -4.95
C VAL A 15 2.66 9.31 -5.29
N VAL A 16 2.40 8.17 -5.93
CA VAL A 16 1.04 7.74 -6.28
C VAL A 16 0.75 6.44 -5.55
N LEU A 17 -0.35 6.43 -4.82
CA LEU A 17 -0.75 5.29 -4.00
C LEU A 17 -2.15 4.80 -4.39
N LYS A 18 -2.32 3.49 -4.32
CA LYS A 18 -3.62 2.84 -4.34
C LYS A 18 -3.91 2.37 -2.91
N THR A 19 -5.01 2.82 -2.32
CA THR A 19 -5.26 2.64 -0.90
C THR A 19 -6.12 1.42 -0.55
N HIS A 20 -6.84 0.86 -1.51
CA HIS A 20 -7.72 -0.29 -1.27
C HIS A 20 -7.37 -1.45 -2.20
N PRO A 21 -7.40 -2.68 -1.71
CA PRO A 21 -7.75 -3.12 -0.33
C PRO A 21 -6.66 -2.85 0.70
N PHE A 22 -5.45 -2.55 0.27
CA PHE A 22 -4.33 -2.20 1.13
C PHE A 22 -3.53 -1.07 0.48
N ALA A 23 -2.76 -0.34 1.28
CA ALA A 23 -1.97 0.78 0.77
C ALA A 23 -0.76 0.28 -0.01
N GLU A 24 -0.76 0.53 -1.31
CA GLU A 24 0.27 0.10 -2.25
C GLU A 24 0.86 1.32 -2.97
N ILE A 25 2.18 1.40 -3.06
CA ILE A 25 2.86 2.45 -3.80
C ILE A 25 2.93 2.04 -5.27
N LEU A 26 2.26 2.79 -6.14
CA LEU A 26 2.26 2.54 -7.57
C LEU A 26 3.40 3.27 -8.28
N TYR A 27 3.78 4.44 -7.77
CA TYR A 27 4.81 5.26 -8.37
C TYR A 27 5.47 6.12 -7.30
N TRP A 28 6.78 6.23 -7.37
CA TRP A 28 7.56 7.16 -6.57
C TRP A 28 8.74 7.62 -7.44
N GLY A 29 8.73 8.86 -7.85
CA GLY A 29 9.75 9.35 -8.75
C GLY A 29 9.54 10.82 -9.14
N PRO A 30 10.17 11.26 -10.24
CA PRO A 30 10.05 12.64 -10.69
C PRO A 30 8.60 13.07 -10.90
N HIS A 31 8.37 14.36 -10.73
CA HIS A 31 7.04 14.96 -10.92
C HIS A 31 6.41 14.55 -12.25
N LEU A 32 5.17 14.09 -12.21
CA LEU A 32 4.41 13.66 -13.37
C LEU A 32 3.56 14.81 -13.90
N GLN A 33 3.84 15.25 -15.12
CA GLN A 33 3.02 16.24 -15.82
C GLN A 33 1.85 15.51 -16.50
N HIS A 34 0.69 16.17 -16.53
CA HIS A 34 -0.51 15.66 -17.22
C HIS A 34 -0.98 14.28 -16.74
N PHE A 35 -0.69 13.95 -15.47
CA PHE A 35 -1.12 12.70 -14.87
C PHE A 35 -2.58 12.80 -14.41
N SER A 36 -3.37 11.75 -14.70
CA SER A 36 -4.74 11.62 -14.23
C SER A 36 -4.91 10.33 -13.41
N PRO A 37 -5.94 10.22 -12.55
CA PRO A 37 -6.19 8.97 -11.82
C PRO A 37 -6.39 7.75 -12.71
N GLN A 38 -6.86 7.94 -13.94
CA GLN A 38 -7.00 6.85 -14.91
C GLN A 38 -5.65 6.31 -15.37
N ASP A 39 -4.64 7.17 -15.43
CA ASP A 39 -3.28 6.76 -15.80
C ASP A 39 -2.67 5.83 -14.74
N ALA A 40 -3.12 5.93 -13.49
CA ALA A 40 -2.65 5.07 -12.42
C ALA A 40 -2.92 3.59 -12.70
N LEU A 41 -4.02 3.28 -13.37
CA LEU A 41 -4.37 1.91 -13.73
C LEU A 41 -3.38 1.31 -14.73
N SER A 42 -2.77 2.13 -15.57
CA SER A 42 -1.80 1.68 -16.58
C SER A 42 -0.41 1.43 -15.99
N ILE A 43 -0.08 2.04 -14.86
CA ILE A 43 1.18 1.78 -14.17
C ILE A 43 1.06 0.68 -13.11
N ALA A 44 -0.16 0.29 -12.73
CA ALA A 44 -0.39 -0.86 -11.87
C ALA A 44 0.04 -2.14 -12.61
N ARG A 45 0.83 -2.98 -11.95
CA ARG A 45 1.32 -4.21 -12.56
C ARG A 45 0.28 -5.31 -12.44
N PRO A 46 -0.28 -5.81 -13.55
CA PRO A 46 -1.17 -6.95 -13.47
C PRO A 46 -0.40 -8.22 -13.12
N VAL A 47 -0.99 -9.05 -12.27
CA VAL A 47 -0.45 -10.36 -11.93
C VAL A 47 -0.95 -11.38 -12.94
N ALA A 48 -0.05 -12.02 -13.68
CA ALA A 48 -0.41 -13.07 -14.62
C ALA A 48 -0.74 -14.36 -13.85
N ASN A 49 -1.81 -15.04 -14.24
CA ASN A 49 -2.19 -16.31 -13.66
C ASN A 49 -1.10 -17.37 -13.87
N GLY A 50 -0.80 -18.13 -12.82
CA GLY A 50 0.18 -19.23 -12.89
C GLY A 50 1.63 -18.80 -12.86
N ARG A 51 1.90 -17.55 -12.60
CA ARG A 51 3.27 -17.05 -12.49
C ARG A 51 3.86 -17.40 -11.13
N LEU A 52 5.07 -17.95 -11.14
CA LEU A 52 5.77 -18.35 -9.91
C LEU A 52 6.72 -17.27 -9.39
N ASP A 53 7.08 -16.32 -10.23
CA ASP A 53 8.06 -15.28 -9.95
C ASP A 53 7.42 -13.89 -9.86
N VAL A 54 6.26 -13.81 -9.22
CA VAL A 54 5.53 -12.55 -9.05
C VAL A 54 6.17 -11.74 -7.93
N ASP A 55 6.49 -10.50 -8.21
CA ASP A 55 6.94 -9.55 -7.20
C ASP A 55 5.80 -9.26 -6.22
N SER A 56 6.12 -9.19 -4.94
CA SER A 56 5.15 -8.74 -3.94
C SER A 56 4.81 -7.27 -4.18
N PRO A 57 3.58 -6.83 -3.85
CA PRO A 57 3.24 -5.41 -3.96
C PRO A 57 4.11 -4.57 -3.02
N VAL A 58 4.43 -3.35 -3.45
CA VAL A 58 5.16 -2.39 -2.63
C VAL A 58 4.18 -1.70 -1.71
N THR A 59 4.02 -2.22 -0.50
CA THR A 59 3.10 -1.69 0.50
C THR A 59 3.80 -0.69 1.42
N LEU A 60 3.03 0.14 2.13
CA LEU A 60 3.57 1.06 3.11
C LEU A 60 4.19 0.32 4.31
N MET A 61 3.66 -0.85 4.63
CA MET A 61 4.20 -1.73 5.65
C MET A 61 4.47 -3.08 4.99
N ALA A 62 5.72 -3.46 4.88
CA ALA A 62 6.10 -4.73 4.25
C ALA A 62 5.54 -5.91 5.07
N GLU A 63 4.77 -6.77 4.43
CA GLU A 63 4.02 -7.83 5.09
C GLU A 63 4.30 -9.18 4.44
N LEU A 64 4.67 -10.17 5.27
CA LEU A 64 4.88 -11.53 4.80
C LEU A 64 3.60 -12.13 4.19
N GLY A 65 2.43 -11.74 4.71
CA GLY A 65 1.14 -12.21 4.22
C GLY A 65 0.82 -11.78 2.78
N HIS A 66 1.51 -10.76 2.24
CA HIS A 66 1.39 -10.35 0.85
C HIS A 66 2.44 -10.97 -0.07
N GLY A 67 3.17 -11.98 0.43
CA GLY A 67 4.16 -12.70 -0.38
C GLY A 67 5.56 -12.14 -0.37
N LEU A 68 5.87 -11.27 0.57
CA LEU A 68 7.23 -10.74 0.72
C LEU A 68 8.18 -11.85 1.16
N PHE A 69 9.30 -12.00 0.44
CA PHE A 69 10.42 -12.82 0.87
C PHE A 69 11.52 -11.92 1.41
N GLY A 70 11.53 -11.71 2.71
CA GLY A 70 12.49 -10.81 3.35
C GLY A 70 12.03 -10.43 4.75
N SER A 71 12.68 -9.43 5.32
CA SER A 71 12.33 -8.92 6.63
C SER A 71 11.06 -8.05 6.52
N PRO A 72 9.99 -8.39 7.24
CA PRO A 72 8.78 -7.57 7.23
C PRO A 72 8.98 -6.26 8.00
N GLY A 73 8.09 -5.29 7.74
CA GLY A 73 8.06 -4.03 8.48
C GLY A 73 7.54 -4.19 9.91
N ILE A 74 6.83 -5.28 10.17
CA ILE A 74 6.32 -5.59 11.50
C ILE A 74 6.50 -7.08 11.78
N GLU A 75 7.01 -7.41 12.95
CA GLU A 75 7.18 -8.77 13.45
C GLU A 75 6.65 -8.86 14.87
N GLY A 76 6.09 -10.00 15.21
CA GLY A 76 5.65 -10.27 16.56
C GLY A 76 4.66 -11.41 16.60
N HIS A 77 4.22 -11.72 17.80
CA HIS A 77 3.17 -12.72 17.99
C HIS A 77 2.48 -12.52 19.33
N ARG A 78 1.31 -13.11 19.45
CA ARG A 78 0.61 -13.23 20.74
C ARG A 78 0.50 -14.70 21.06
N GLN A 79 1.26 -15.17 22.05
CA GLN A 79 1.28 -16.57 22.48
C GLN A 79 1.57 -17.54 21.32
N GLY A 80 2.49 -17.16 20.43
CA GLY A 80 2.85 -17.95 19.27
C GLY A 80 1.89 -17.87 18.08
N LEU A 81 0.88 -17.01 18.15
CA LEU A 81 -0.13 -16.86 17.10
C LEU A 81 -0.01 -15.49 16.41
N ASP A 82 -0.59 -15.38 15.22
CA ASP A 82 -0.76 -14.13 14.48
C ASP A 82 0.57 -13.44 14.13
N GLY A 83 1.56 -14.25 13.77
CA GLY A 83 2.90 -13.74 13.46
C GLY A 83 3.05 -13.06 12.11
N SER A 84 2.03 -13.10 11.25
CA SER A 84 2.07 -12.53 9.91
C SER A 84 0.81 -11.70 9.66
N PRO A 85 0.71 -10.51 10.26
CA PRO A 85 -0.48 -9.68 10.06
C PRO A 85 -0.59 -9.21 8.62
N VAL A 86 -1.82 -9.10 8.14
CA VAL A 86 -2.18 -8.54 6.84
C VAL A 86 -3.18 -7.43 7.09
N PHE A 87 -2.81 -6.21 6.74
CA PHE A 87 -3.64 -5.03 6.98
C PHE A 87 -4.54 -4.75 5.80
N THR A 88 -5.81 -4.47 6.11
CA THR A 88 -6.79 -4.01 5.13
C THR A 88 -7.16 -2.58 5.45
N THR A 89 -7.15 -1.72 4.45
CA THR A 89 -7.45 -0.30 4.63
C THR A 89 -8.89 -0.11 5.12
N THR A 90 -9.04 0.64 6.21
CA THR A 90 -10.33 0.97 6.80
C THR A 90 -10.70 2.44 6.64
N GLY A 91 -9.73 3.32 6.38
CA GLY A 91 -10.00 4.73 6.18
C GLY A 91 -8.82 5.44 5.54
N VAL A 92 -9.12 6.52 4.82
CA VAL A 92 -8.11 7.38 4.18
C VAL A 92 -8.56 8.82 4.35
N GLN A 93 -7.61 9.68 4.69
CA GLN A 93 -7.84 11.11 4.81
C GLN A 93 -6.67 11.88 4.22
N GLN A 94 -6.97 12.86 3.38
CA GLN A 94 -5.94 13.75 2.84
C GLN A 94 -6.23 15.19 3.26
N GLN A 95 -5.24 15.82 3.86
CA GLN A 95 -5.28 17.24 4.23
C GLN A 95 -4.05 17.93 3.67
N GLY A 96 -4.25 18.73 2.61
CA GLY A 96 -3.14 19.39 1.93
C GLY A 96 -2.13 18.38 1.37
N GLN A 97 -0.92 18.42 1.89
CA GLN A 97 0.18 17.55 1.48
C GLN A 97 0.33 16.31 2.36
N THR A 98 -0.60 16.10 3.29
CA THR A 98 -0.53 14.96 4.23
C THR A 98 -1.62 13.95 3.90
N LEU A 99 -1.21 12.70 3.70
CA LEU A 99 -2.12 11.57 3.50
C LEU A 99 -2.03 10.65 4.71
N THR A 100 -3.17 10.36 5.31
CA THR A 100 -3.26 9.43 6.44
C THR A 100 -4.08 8.21 6.02
N VAL A 101 -3.47 7.02 6.13
CA VAL A 101 -4.13 5.76 5.82
C VAL A 101 -4.24 4.94 7.09
N THR A 102 -5.46 4.52 7.40
CA THR A 102 -5.74 3.65 8.55
C THR A 102 -6.07 2.25 8.04
N ALA A 103 -5.46 1.26 8.62
CA ALA A 103 -5.65 -0.13 8.23
C ALA A 103 -5.74 -1.02 9.47
N GLU A 104 -6.35 -2.19 9.33
CA GLU A 104 -6.62 -3.08 10.43
C GLU A 104 -6.38 -4.53 10.03
N ASP A 105 -5.80 -5.31 10.93
CA ASP A 105 -5.85 -6.76 10.91
C ASP A 105 -6.74 -7.21 12.07
N LYS A 106 -7.93 -7.68 11.75
CA LYS A 106 -8.92 -8.08 12.75
C LYS A 106 -8.52 -9.36 13.48
N GLN A 107 -7.82 -10.24 12.80
CA GLN A 107 -7.39 -11.51 13.40
C GLN A 107 -6.34 -11.28 14.50
N ALA A 108 -5.35 -10.46 14.20
CA ALA A 108 -4.31 -10.12 15.17
C ALA A 108 -4.75 -9.01 16.14
N GLY A 109 -5.84 -8.30 15.84
CA GLY A 109 -6.31 -7.20 16.66
C GLY A 109 -5.40 -5.99 16.61
N LEU A 110 -4.81 -5.71 15.44
CA LEU A 110 -3.87 -4.61 15.24
C LEU A 110 -4.48 -3.52 14.38
N LEU A 111 -4.20 -2.29 14.77
CA LEU A 111 -4.54 -1.09 14.01
C LEU A 111 -3.25 -0.40 13.56
N LEU A 112 -3.17 -0.11 12.28
CA LEU A 112 -2.02 0.58 11.68
C LEU A 112 -2.47 1.93 11.14
N THR A 113 -1.77 2.98 11.53
CA THR A 113 -1.97 4.31 10.96
C THR A 113 -0.66 4.75 10.30
N SER A 114 -0.74 5.07 9.01
CA SER A 114 0.40 5.55 8.24
C SER A 114 0.15 6.98 7.80
N GLU A 115 1.11 7.84 8.04
CA GLU A 115 1.05 9.25 7.65
C GLU A 115 2.22 9.57 6.73
N LEU A 116 1.93 10.17 5.55
CA LEU A 116 2.92 10.57 4.56
C LEU A 116 2.86 12.06 4.28
#